data_5b01e5eae99b8007286ef8e72b455089
#
_entry.id   5b01e5eae99b8007286ef8e72b455089
#
_cell.length_a   1.000
_cell.length_b   1.000
_cell.length_c   1.000
_cell.angle_alpha   90.00
_cell.angle_beta   90.00
_cell.angle_gamma   90.00
#
_symmetry.space_group_name_H-M   'P 1'
#
loop_
_entity.id
_entity.type
_entity.pdbx_description
1 polymer ?
#
loop_
_entity_poly.entity_id
_entity_poly.type
_entity_poly.pdbx_seq_one_letter_code
_entity_poly.pdbx_strand_id
1 'polypeptide(L)'
;MKVLAINSSARKDGNTAILINTVFEELNKAGIETEMIQLAGEIIEPCKACWACGGRKNCVHKKDRFQEIFEKMTQADGIILASPVYTANVSANMQAILERAAVVTDMNRNENLFEHKVGAAITAARRGGALNTLDAMNHFFMLQNMFIVGSSYWPMAYGQMPGDVWKDGEGLDTMKNLGRNMAYLLNTLEERREE
;
A
#
# COMPACT_ATOMS: atom_id res chain seq x y z
N MET A 1 -15.94 4.08 6.10
CA MET A 1 -14.67 3.34 5.85
C MET A 1 -13.57 4.27 5.34
N LYS A 2 -12.31 3.87 5.54
CA LYS A 2 -11.13 4.64 5.13
C LYS A 2 -10.08 3.75 4.46
N VAL A 3 -9.53 4.22 3.33
CA VAL A 3 -8.40 3.61 2.63
C VAL A 3 -7.17 4.50 2.76
N LEU A 4 -6.07 3.91 3.25
CA LEU A 4 -4.77 4.54 3.33
C LEU A 4 -3.88 4.06 2.17
N ALA A 5 -3.30 4.97 1.39
CA ALA A 5 -2.26 4.65 0.43
C ALA A 5 -0.89 5.10 0.94
N ILE A 6 0.12 4.24 0.79
CA ILE A 6 1.53 4.58 1.05
C ILE A 6 2.23 4.71 -0.29
N ASN A 7 2.59 5.93 -0.66
CA ASN A 7 3.36 6.24 -1.87
C ASN A 7 4.85 6.32 -1.54
N SER A 8 5.59 5.29 -1.90
CA SER A 8 7.03 5.21 -1.64
C SER A 8 7.92 5.78 -2.76
N SER A 9 7.31 6.48 -3.72
CA SER A 9 8.06 7.16 -4.76
C SER A 9 8.88 8.33 -4.20
N ALA A 10 10.14 8.45 -4.65
CA ALA A 10 10.96 9.62 -4.36
C ALA A 10 10.49 10.90 -5.08
N ARG A 11 9.54 10.79 -6.01
CA ARG A 11 8.93 11.92 -6.73
C ARG A 11 7.53 12.16 -6.19
N LYS A 12 7.31 13.32 -5.56
CA LYS A 12 6.03 13.67 -4.91
C LYS A 12 4.85 13.53 -5.88
N ASP A 13 4.95 14.15 -7.05
CA ASP A 13 3.90 14.17 -8.07
C ASP A 13 4.28 13.28 -9.27
N GLY A 14 4.88 12.12 -8.98
CA GLY A 14 5.32 11.15 -10.00
C GLY A 14 4.22 10.20 -10.45
N ASN A 15 4.58 9.27 -11.33
CA ASN A 15 3.66 8.29 -11.91
C ASN A 15 2.91 7.49 -10.83
N THR A 16 3.58 7.08 -9.76
CA THR A 16 2.94 6.33 -8.65
C THR A 16 1.82 7.13 -7.99
N ALA A 17 2.00 8.45 -7.79
CA ALA A 17 0.95 9.30 -7.23
C ALA A 17 -0.28 9.39 -8.16
N ILE A 18 -0.06 9.48 -9.47
CA ILE A 18 -1.12 9.50 -10.48
C ILE A 18 -1.94 8.20 -10.40
N LEU A 19 -1.28 7.04 -10.32
CA LEU A 19 -1.96 5.75 -10.23
C LEU A 19 -2.79 5.63 -8.95
N ILE A 20 -2.26 6.06 -7.80
CA ILE A 20 -3.01 6.07 -6.54
C ILE A 20 -4.25 6.97 -6.67
N ASN A 21 -4.09 8.19 -7.19
CA ASN A 21 -5.21 9.12 -7.35
C ASN A 21 -6.30 8.56 -8.29
N THR A 22 -5.91 7.82 -9.34
CA THR A 22 -6.87 7.15 -10.23
C THR A 22 -7.70 6.09 -9.48
N VAL A 23 -7.09 5.36 -8.54
CA VAL A 23 -7.81 4.43 -7.65
C VAL A 23 -8.70 5.19 -6.67
N PHE A 24 -8.18 6.28 -6.08
CA PHE A 24 -8.91 7.11 -5.12
C PHE A 24 -10.18 7.73 -5.70
N GLU A 25 -10.16 8.13 -7.00
CA GLU A 25 -11.35 8.62 -7.67
C GLU A 25 -12.52 7.62 -7.63
N GLU A 26 -12.25 6.34 -7.84
CA GLU A 26 -13.28 5.30 -7.79
C GLU A 26 -13.73 4.99 -6.35
N LEU A 27 -12.80 4.99 -5.38
CA LEU A 27 -13.13 4.82 -3.96
C LEU A 27 -14.00 5.97 -3.44
N ASN A 28 -13.63 7.22 -3.78
CA ASN A 28 -14.39 8.41 -3.37
C ASN A 28 -15.80 8.45 -3.98
N LYS A 29 -15.97 7.99 -5.24
CA LYS A 29 -17.30 7.83 -5.85
C LYS A 29 -18.18 6.83 -5.07
N ALA A 30 -17.56 5.86 -4.42
CA ALA A 30 -18.24 4.87 -3.58
C ALA A 30 -18.42 5.33 -2.12
N GLY A 31 -18.08 6.58 -1.78
CA GLY A 31 -18.23 7.14 -0.44
C GLY A 31 -17.14 6.74 0.55
N ILE A 32 -16.04 6.15 0.09
CA ILE A 32 -14.93 5.71 0.93
C ILE A 32 -13.90 6.84 1.08
N GLU A 33 -13.57 7.21 2.32
CA GLU A 33 -12.53 8.20 2.63
C GLU A 33 -11.15 7.69 2.18
N THR A 34 -10.34 8.57 1.61
CA THR A 34 -8.99 8.22 1.14
C THR A 34 -7.93 9.15 1.72
N GLU A 35 -6.79 8.59 2.11
CA GLU A 35 -5.61 9.34 2.56
C GLU A 35 -4.36 8.79 1.89
N MET A 36 -3.45 9.68 1.44
CA MET A 36 -2.14 9.30 0.90
C MET A 36 -1.01 9.78 1.80
N ILE A 37 -0.15 8.87 2.25
CA ILE A 37 1.14 9.19 2.84
C ILE A 37 2.20 9.18 1.74
N GLN A 38 2.83 10.32 1.53
CA GLN A 38 3.93 10.49 0.55
C GLN A 38 5.29 10.43 1.26
N LEU A 39 6.20 9.61 0.73
CA LEU A 39 7.55 9.40 1.29
C LEU A 39 8.67 10.09 0.50
N ALA A 40 8.35 10.99 -0.43
CA ALA A 40 9.36 11.77 -1.15
C ALA A 40 10.16 12.64 -0.18
N GLY A 41 11.49 12.52 -0.20
CA GLY A 41 12.39 13.23 0.71
C GLY A 41 12.52 12.63 2.11
N GLU A 42 11.73 11.60 2.43
CA GLU A 42 11.80 10.88 3.71
C GLU A 42 12.84 9.76 3.67
N ILE A 43 13.32 9.39 4.85
CA ILE A 43 14.13 8.19 5.06
C ILE A 43 13.45 7.36 6.14
N ILE A 44 13.04 6.16 5.79
CA ILE A 44 12.53 5.16 6.74
C ILE A 44 13.64 4.16 7.02
N GLU A 45 14.06 4.05 8.30
CA GLU A 45 15.09 3.11 8.69
C GLU A 45 14.57 1.66 8.63
N PRO A 46 15.40 0.68 8.24
CA PRO A 46 15.04 -0.74 8.26
C PRO A 46 14.83 -1.27 9.68
N CYS A 47 14.25 -2.46 9.79
CA CYS A 47 14.12 -3.16 11.07
C CYS A 47 15.49 -3.50 11.65
N LYS A 48 15.70 -3.25 12.95
CA LYS A 48 16.95 -3.54 13.68
C LYS A 48 16.91 -4.89 14.40
N ALA A 49 15.88 -5.69 14.20
CA ALA A 49 15.68 -7.00 14.83
C ALA A 49 15.89 -6.98 16.36
N CYS A 50 15.52 -5.89 17.03
CA CYS A 50 15.70 -5.71 18.47
C CYS A 50 14.57 -6.31 19.33
N TRP A 51 13.48 -6.77 18.71
CA TRP A 51 12.30 -7.40 19.32
C TRP A 51 11.57 -6.56 20.40
N ALA A 52 12.00 -5.32 20.63
CA ALA A 52 11.45 -4.45 21.68
C ALA A 52 10.03 -3.93 21.37
N CYS A 53 9.46 -4.24 20.21
CA CYS A 53 8.07 -3.94 19.83
C CYS A 53 7.04 -4.92 20.43
N GLY A 54 7.48 -6.04 21.03
CA GLY A 54 6.58 -7.00 21.68
C GLY A 54 5.74 -6.34 22.79
N GLY A 55 4.41 -6.55 22.75
CA GLY A 55 3.44 -5.97 23.66
C GLY A 55 3.23 -4.44 23.51
N ARG A 56 3.84 -3.79 22.50
CA ARG A 56 3.76 -2.33 22.32
C ARG A 56 2.90 -1.90 21.14
N LYS A 57 2.48 -2.82 20.28
CA LYS A 57 1.67 -2.58 19.06
C LYS A 57 2.26 -1.53 18.11
N ASN A 58 3.53 -1.16 18.26
CA ASN A 58 4.26 -0.27 17.36
C ASN A 58 5.77 -0.41 17.59
N CYS A 59 6.59 0.12 16.64
CA CYS A 59 8.03 0.11 16.75
C CYS A 59 8.52 1.08 17.85
N VAL A 60 9.57 0.71 18.58
CA VAL A 60 10.16 1.56 19.64
C VAL A 60 11.08 2.65 19.08
N HIS A 61 11.57 2.50 17.85
CA HIS A 61 12.44 3.48 17.20
C HIS A 61 11.63 4.65 16.63
N LYS A 62 11.96 5.89 17.06
CA LYS A 62 11.21 7.13 16.79
C LYS A 62 11.97 8.14 15.92
N LYS A 63 13.04 7.71 15.24
CA LYS A 63 13.88 8.62 14.44
C LYS A 63 13.27 9.00 13.09
N ASP A 64 12.22 8.31 12.68
CA ASP A 64 11.53 8.48 11.41
C ASP A 64 10.01 8.42 11.60
N ARG A 65 9.26 8.58 10.53
CA ARG A 65 7.79 8.59 10.56
C ARG A 65 7.14 7.20 10.64
N PHE A 66 7.90 6.13 10.81
CA PHE A 66 7.32 4.79 10.78
C PHE A 66 6.20 4.60 11.80
N GLN A 67 6.35 5.12 13.03
CA GLN A 67 5.31 4.95 14.07
C GLN A 67 3.97 5.58 13.64
N GLU A 68 4.01 6.80 13.09
CA GLU A 68 2.83 7.49 12.53
C GLU A 68 2.21 6.69 11.38
N ILE A 69 3.05 6.23 10.45
CA ILE A 69 2.60 5.45 9.29
C ILE A 69 1.94 4.16 9.75
N PHE A 70 2.57 3.42 10.64
CA PHE A 70 2.06 2.15 11.14
C PHE A 70 0.74 2.31 11.90
N GLU A 71 0.61 3.35 12.71
CA GLU A 71 -0.63 3.65 13.42
C GLU A 71 -1.78 3.93 12.44
N LYS A 72 -1.55 4.73 11.39
CA LYS A 72 -2.54 4.96 10.34
C LYS A 72 -2.89 3.70 9.55
N MET A 73 -1.90 2.82 9.30
CA MET A 73 -2.15 1.51 8.68
C MET A 73 -3.09 0.65 9.54
N THR A 74 -2.90 0.64 10.86
CA THR A 74 -3.75 -0.16 11.76
C THR A 74 -5.16 0.40 11.91
N GLN A 75 -5.37 1.69 11.68
CA GLN A 75 -6.68 2.36 11.76
C GLN A 75 -7.48 2.29 10.45
N ALA A 76 -6.82 2.08 9.30
CA ALA A 76 -7.49 2.00 8.02
C ALA A 76 -8.23 0.67 7.82
N ASP A 77 -9.34 0.69 7.08
CA ASP A 77 -10.08 -0.52 6.64
C ASP A 77 -9.42 -1.15 5.42
N GLY A 78 -8.82 -0.34 4.57
CA GLY A 78 -8.07 -0.77 3.39
C GLY A 78 -6.70 -0.11 3.29
N ILE A 79 -5.72 -0.82 2.72
CA ILE A 79 -4.33 -0.36 2.56
C ILE A 79 -3.91 -0.54 1.11
N ILE A 80 -3.44 0.55 0.50
CA ILE A 80 -2.76 0.51 -0.81
C ILE A 80 -1.27 0.70 -0.56
N LEU A 81 -0.47 -0.28 -0.96
CA LEU A 81 0.99 -0.16 -1.02
C LEU A 81 1.39 0.17 -2.45
N ALA A 82 2.07 1.29 -2.65
CA ALA A 82 2.44 1.77 -3.98
C ALA A 82 3.92 2.12 -4.06
N SER A 83 4.63 1.49 -5.00
CA SER A 83 6.06 1.70 -5.20
C SER A 83 6.39 1.84 -6.69
N PRO A 84 7.30 2.73 -7.06
CA PRO A 84 7.95 2.61 -8.36
C PRO A 84 8.85 1.36 -8.37
N VAL A 85 9.12 0.83 -9.57
CA VAL A 85 10.09 -0.26 -9.74
C VAL A 85 11.50 0.29 -9.62
N TYR A 86 12.22 -0.11 -8.58
CA TYR A 86 13.63 0.20 -8.39
C TYR A 86 14.43 -1.10 -8.35
N THR A 87 15.32 -1.30 -9.35
CA THR A 87 16.14 -2.52 -9.47
C THR A 87 15.28 -3.80 -9.38
N ALA A 88 14.19 -3.83 -10.16
CA ALA A 88 13.21 -4.93 -10.19
C ALA A 88 12.55 -5.27 -8.84
N ASN A 89 12.44 -4.30 -7.94
CA ASN A 89 11.83 -4.45 -6.62
C ASN A 89 11.18 -3.15 -6.14
N VAL A 90 10.61 -3.15 -4.94
CA VAL A 90 10.10 -1.97 -4.26
C VAL A 90 11.22 -0.98 -3.92
N SER A 91 10.87 0.29 -3.66
CA SER A 91 11.82 1.27 -3.13
C SER A 91 12.31 0.87 -1.74
N ALA A 92 13.50 1.35 -1.34
CA ALA A 92 14.09 1.07 -0.02
C ALA A 92 13.15 1.48 1.13
N ASN A 93 12.48 2.62 1.02
CA ASN A 93 11.50 3.06 2.03
C ASN A 93 10.31 2.11 2.15
N MET A 94 9.79 1.59 1.03
CA MET A 94 8.72 0.59 1.08
C MET A 94 9.23 -0.68 1.76
N GLN A 95 10.39 -1.19 1.38
CA GLN A 95 10.97 -2.38 2.00
C GLN A 95 11.12 -2.21 3.52
N ALA A 96 11.63 -1.06 3.97
CA ALA A 96 11.78 -0.77 5.39
C ALA A 96 10.44 -0.74 6.15
N ILE A 97 9.38 -0.22 5.51
CA ILE A 97 8.02 -0.24 6.08
C ILE A 97 7.52 -1.69 6.21
N LEU A 98 7.64 -2.49 5.13
CA LEU A 98 7.18 -3.88 5.13
C LEU A 98 7.88 -4.71 6.20
N GLU A 99 9.21 -4.61 6.31
CA GLU A 99 10.00 -5.31 7.32
C GLU A 99 9.57 -4.94 8.75
N ARG A 100 9.49 -3.64 9.04
CA ARG A 100 9.15 -3.18 10.38
C ARG A 100 7.70 -3.50 10.75
N ALA A 101 6.77 -3.32 9.82
CA ALA A 101 5.36 -3.65 10.03
C ALA A 101 5.20 -5.15 10.30
N ALA A 102 5.83 -6.02 9.48
CA ALA A 102 5.79 -7.45 9.66
C ALA A 102 6.33 -7.89 11.03
N VAL A 103 7.46 -7.34 11.48
CA VAL A 103 8.03 -7.67 12.80
C VAL A 103 7.16 -7.16 13.95
N VAL A 104 6.58 -5.96 13.82
CA VAL A 104 5.67 -5.45 14.87
C VAL A 104 4.45 -6.34 15.00
N THR A 105 3.83 -6.76 13.89
CA THR A 105 2.66 -7.64 13.92
C THR A 105 3.00 -9.04 14.43
N ASP A 106 4.14 -9.61 13.99
CA ASP A 106 4.60 -10.92 14.45
C ASP A 106 4.82 -10.96 15.97
N MET A 107 5.38 -9.90 16.53
CA MET A 107 5.62 -9.76 17.98
C MET A 107 4.34 -9.46 18.78
N ASN A 108 3.21 -9.19 18.10
CA ASN A 108 1.91 -8.87 18.70
C ASN A 108 0.78 -9.68 18.03
N ARG A 109 1.02 -10.95 17.70
CA ARG A 109 0.10 -11.81 16.91
C ARG A 109 -1.32 -11.88 17.45
N ASN A 110 -1.49 -11.86 18.77
CA ASN A 110 -2.81 -11.94 19.41
C ASN A 110 -3.69 -10.68 19.20
N GLU A 111 -3.12 -9.63 18.63
CA GLU A 111 -3.84 -8.37 18.41
C GLU A 111 -4.50 -8.28 17.05
N ASN A 112 -4.18 -9.17 16.11
CA ASN A 112 -4.74 -9.26 14.76
C ASN A 112 -4.80 -7.90 14.04
N LEU A 113 -3.70 -7.13 14.09
CA LEU A 113 -3.66 -5.70 13.72
C LEU A 113 -4.10 -5.42 12.27
N PHE A 114 -3.92 -6.39 11.36
CA PHE A 114 -4.25 -6.25 9.93
C PHE A 114 -5.24 -7.30 9.42
N GLU A 115 -5.60 -8.26 10.25
CA GLU A 115 -6.49 -9.34 9.86
C GLU A 115 -7.79 -8.83 9.23
N HIS A 116 -8.15 -9.41 8.08
CA HIS A 116 -9.36 -9.11 7.30
C HIS A 116 -9.43 -7.68 6.72
N LYS A 117 -8.37 -6.88 6.81
CA LYS A 117 -8.29 -5.62 6.05
C LYS A 117 -8.12 -5.90 4.55
N VAL A 118 -8.52 -4.93 3.74
CA VAL A 118 -8.42 -5.03 2.28
C VAL A 118 -7.09 -4.45 1.82
N GLY A 119 -6.31 -5.21 1.06
CA GLY A 119 -4.99 -4.82 0.55
C GLY A 119 -4.94 -4.73 -0.97
N ALA A 120 -4.26 -3.72 -1.51
CA ALA A 120 -3.96 -3.60 -2.94
C ALA A 120 -2.53 -3.12 -3.16
N ALA A 121 -1.81 -3.77 -4.08
CA ALA A 121 -0.47 -3.35 -4.50
C ALA A 121 -0.55 -2.61 -5.84
N ILE A 122 0.22 -1.51 -5.98
CA ILE A 122 0.29 -0.72 -7.22
C ILE A 122 1.76 -0.45 -7.56
N THR A 123 2.13 -0.56 -8.83
CA THR A 123 3.49 -0.19 -9.26
C THR A 123 3.51 0.61 -10.55
N ALA A 124 4.45 1.57 -10.61
CA ALA A 124 4.82 2.30 -11.82
C ALA A 124 6.19 1.81 -12.29
N ALA A 125 6.29 1.36 -13.53
CA ALA A 125 7.51 0.81 -14.12
C ALA A 125 7.92 1.59 -15.38
N ARG A 126 9.24 1.75 -15.58
CA ARG A 126 9.74 2.19 -16.88
C ARG A 126 9.58 1.09 -17.91
N ARG A 127 9.86 -0.19 -17.55
CA ARG A 127 9.88 -1.33 -18.45
C ARG A 127 9.67 -2.64 -17.72
N GLY A 128 10.72 -3.33 -17.26
CA GLY A 128 10.66 -4.62 -16.58
C GLY A 128 10.65 -4.50 -15.05
N GLY A 129 10.36 -5.61 -14.34
CA GLY A 129 10.43 -5.73 -12.88
C GLY A 129 9.15 -5.41 -12.13
N ALA A 130 8.06 -5.07 -12.81
CA ALA A 130 6.80 -4.72 -12.17
C ALA A 130 6.22 -5.88 -11.34
N LEU A 131 6.23 -7.11 -11.86
CA LEU A 131 5.69 -8.27 -11.15
C LEU A 131 6.43 -8.52 -9.83
N ASN A 132 7.76 -8.51 -9.83
CA ASN A 132 8.54 -8.70 -8.60
C ASN A 132 8.23 -7.61 -7.55
N THR A 133 7.97 -6.38 -8.01
CA THR A 133 7.60 -5.26 -7.13
C THR A 133 6.20 -5.47 -6.53
N LEU A 134 5.24 -5.94 -7.33
CA LEU A 134 3.90 -6.30 -6.85
C LEU A 134 3.95 -7.47 -5.87
N ASP A 135 4.73 -8.52 -6.18
CA ASP A 135 4.86 -9.70 -5.33
C ASP A 135 5.41 -9.34 -3.96
N ALA A 136 6.43 -8.48 -3.87
CA ALA A 136 6.99 -8.05 -2.60
C ALA A 136 5.92 -7.40 -1.69
N MET A 137 5.03 -6.60 -2.25
CA MET A 137 3.93 -5.96 -1.50
C MET A 137 2.80 -6.97 -1.19
N ASN A 138 2.46 -7.85 -2.12
CA ASN A 138 1.44 -8.87 -1.93
C ASN A 138 1.84 -9.90 -0.88
N HIS A 139 3.12 -10.28 -0.78
CA HIS A 139 3.62 -11.15 0.27
C HIS A 139 3.38 -10.57 1.67
N PHE A 140 3.50 -9.25 1.83
CA PHE A 140 3.15 -8.59 3.08
C PHE A 140 1.67 -8.78 3.40
N PHE A 141 0.76 -8.52 2.47
CA PHE A 141 -0.68 -8.70 2.71
C PHE A 141 -1.04 -10.15 3.06
N MET A 142 -0.45 -11.12 2.36
CA MET A 142 -0.63 -12.55 2.67
C MET A 142 -0.17 -12.88 4.09
N LEU A 143 1.03 -12.41 4.47
CA LEU A 143 1.58 -12.64 5.82
C LEU A 143 0.71 -12.01 6.91
N GLN A 144 0.01 -10.91 6.60
CA GLN A 144 -0.85 -10.18 7.53
C GLN A 144 -2.31 -10.67 7.57
N ASN A 145 -2.63 -11.78 6.92
CA ASN A 145 -3.99 -12.35 6.87
C ASN A 145 -5.02 -11.35 6.29
N MET A 146 -4.60 -10.58 5.27
CA MET A 146 -5.43 -9.58 4.58
C MET A 146 -6.08 -10.14 3.33
N PHE A 147 -7.17 -9.52 2.88
CA PHE A 147 -7.78 -9.79 1.58
C PHE A 147 -7.07 -8.99 0.48
N ILE A 148 -6.51 -9.66 -0.52
CA ILE A 148 -5.82 -9.01 -1.65
C ILE A 148 -6.80 -8.80 -2.79
N VAL A 149 -6.89 -7.56 -3.27
CA VAL A 149 -7.77 -7.19 -4.38
C VAL A 149 -7.02 -7.26 -5.71
N GLY A 150 -7.60 -7.98 -6.64
CA GLY A 150 -7.15 -8.00 -8.03
C GLY A 150 -7.84 -6.95 -8.89
N SER A 151 -7.40 -6.84 -10.15
CA SER A 151 -7.98 -5.98 -11.17
C SER A 151 -8.16 -6.72 -12.50
N SER A 152 -8.48 -5.99 -13.59
CA SER A 152 -8.58 -6.54 -14.95
C SER A 152 -7.23 -7.04 -15.49
N TYR A 153 -6.13 -6.54 -14.93
CA TYR A 153 -4.76 -6.95 -15.20
C TYR A 153 -3.92 -6.76 -13.93
N TRP A 154 -2.62 -7.09 -13.93
CA TRP A 154 -1.74 -6.77 -12.80
C TRP A 154 -1.73 -5.26 -12.55
N PRO A 155 -1.87 -4.79 -11.31
CA PRO A 155 -1.97 -3.36 -11.00
C PRO A 155 -0.65 -2.60 -11.23
N MET A 156 -0.30 -2.42 -12.49
CA MET A 156 0.90 -1.71 -12.94
C MET A 156 0.58 -0.76 -14.08
N ALA A 157 1.42 0.26 -14.27
CA ALA A 157 1.43 1.08 -15.47
C ALA A 157 2.86 1.48 -15.85
N TYR A 158 3.05 1.81 -17.12
CA TYR A 158 4.34 2.15 -17.68
C TYR A 158 4.54 3.66 -17.82
N GLY A 159 5.67 4.16 -17.31
CA GLY A 159 6.07 5.54 -17.46
C GLY A 159 7.44 5.79 -16.83
N GLN A 160 8.30 6.55 -17.52
CA GLN A 160 9.64 6.91 -17.05
C GLN A 160 9.68 8.31 -16.43
N MET A 161 9.18 9.29 -17.16
CA MET A 161 9.11 10.68 -16.69
C MET A 161 7.80 10.92 -15.91
N PRO A 162 7.75 11.89 -14.99
CA PRO A 162 6.50 12.26 -14.34
C PRO A 162 5.40 12.54 -15.36
N GLY A 163 4.24 11.91 -15.18
CA GLY A 163 3.11 12.03 -16.09
C GLY A 163 3.10 11.08 -17.29
N ASP A 164 4.15 10.31 -17.54
CA ASP A 164 4.15 9.39 -18.69
C ASP A 164 3.06 8.32 -18.60
N VAL A 165 2.63 7.93 -17.39
CA VAL A 165 1.54 6.95 -17.19
C VAL A 165 0.20 7.42 -17.76
N TRP A 166 0.01 8.72 -18.02
CA TRP A 166 -1.18 9.22 -18.73
C TRP A 166 -1.29 8.69 -20.17
N LYS A 167 -0.18 8.21 -20.74
CA LYS A 167 -0.13 7.60 -22.07
C LYS A 167 -0.43 6.11 -22.05
N ASP A 168 -0.45 5.48 -20.88
CA ASP A 168 -0.76 4.06 -20.68
C ASP A 168 -2.25 3.88 -20.31
N GLY A 169 -3.10 3.88 -21.34
CA GLY A 169 -4.54 3.75 -21.18
C GLY A 169 -4.96 2.45 -20.48
N GLU A 170 -4.31 1.32 -20.81
CA GLU A 170 -4.59 0.03 -20.16
C GLU A 170 -4.22 0.06 -18.67
N GLY A 171 -3.06 0.62 -18.32
CA GLY A 171 -2.64 0.78 -16.95
C GLY A 171 -3.61 1.65 -16.15
N LEU A 172 -4.10 2.77 -16.70
CA LEU A 172 -5.07 3.63 -16.04
C LEU A 172 -6.43 2.95 -15.87
N ASP A 173 -6.92 2.20 -16.86
CA ASP A 173 -8.17 1.47 -16.76
C ASP A 173 -8.06 0.32 -15.75
N THR A 174 -6.88 -0.31 -15.65
CA THR A 174 -6.57 -1.28 -14.61
C THR A 174 -6.66 -0.64 -13.20
N MET A 175 -6.17 0.60 -13.01
CA MET A 175 -6.29 1.32 -11.73
C MET A 175 -7.76 1.64 -11.39
N LYS A 176 -8.55 2.11 -12.36
CA LYS A 176 -9.99 2.35 -12.15
C LYS A 176 -10.71 1.06 -11.74
N ASN A 177 -10.41 -0.05 -12.42
CA ASN A 177 -11.01 -1.34 -12.08
C ASN A 177 -10.59 -1.81 -10.69
N LEU A 178 -9.32 -1.62 -10.31
CA LEU A 178 -8.82 -1.91 -8.97
C LEU A 178 -9.62 -1.14 -7.90
N GLY A 179 -9.84 0.17 -8.12
CA GLY A 179 -10.62 1.01 -7.21
C GLY A 179 -12.05 0.53 -7.04
N ARG A 180 -12.72 0.15 -8.14
CA ARG A 180 -14.07 -0.42 -8.09
C ARG A 180 -14.14 -1.74 -7.34
N ASN A 181 -13.19 -2.65 -7.59
CA ASN A 181 -13.13 -3.94 -6.91
C ASN A 181 -12.85 -3.77 -5.41
N MET A 182 -11.96 -2.84 -5.05
CA MET A 182 -11.66 -2.54 -3.65
C MET A 182 -12.87 -1.94 -2.94
N ALA A 183 -13.59 -1.02 -3.59
CA ALA A 183 -14.84 -0.45 -3.06
C ALA A 183 -15.92 -1.51 -2.87
N TYR A 184 -16.12 -2.38 -3.85
CA TYR A 184 -17.06 -3.48 -3.77
C TYR A 184 -16.80 -4.39 -2.56
N LEU A 185 -15.53 -4.80 -2.38
CA LEU A 185 -15.17 -5.68 -1.27
C LEU A 185 -15.35 -4.98 0.08
N LEU A 186 -14.91 -3.73 0.21
CA LEU A 186 -15.05 -2.96 1.45
C LEU A 186 -16.51 -2.79 1.84
N ASN A 187 -17.38 -2.40 0.92
CA ASN A 187 -18.81 -2.23 1.18
C ASN A 187 -19.46 -3.56 1.60
N THR A 188 -19.12 -4.67 0.92
CA THR A 188 -19.63 -6.00 1.28
C THR A 188 -19.19 -6.43 2.69
N LEU A 189 -17.97 -6.10 3.09
CA LEU A 189 -17.46 -6.41 4.42
C LEU A 189 -18.10 -5.54 5.51
N GLU A 190 -18.43 -4.29 5.20
CA GLU A 190 -19.11 -3.39 6.14
C GLU A 190 -20.55 -3.84 6.40
N GLU A 191 -21.31 -4.15 5.34
CA GLU A 191 -22.69 -4.67 5.45
C GLU A 191 -22.76 -5.89 6.39
N ARG A 192 -21.79 -6.82 6.29
CA ARG A 192 -21.71 -8.01 7.15
C ARG A 192 -21.27 -7.74 8.59
N ARG A 193 -20.73 -6.57 8.91
CA ARG A 193 -20.41 -6.19 10.29
C ARG A 193 -21.61 -5.58 11.02
N GLU A 194 -22.59 -5.11 10.25
CA GLU A 194 -23.82 -4.51 10.78
C GLU A 194 -24.94 -5.55 11.01
N GLU A 195 -24.82 -6.76 10.41
CA GLU A 195 -25.69 -7.91 10.65
C GLU A 195 -25.29 -8.68 11.94
#